data_595d34f23471110c6ee91495fde1fd62
#
_entry.id   595d34f23471110c6ee91495fde1fd62
#
_cell.length_a   1.000
_cell.length_b   1.000
_cell.length_c   1.000
_cell.angle_alpha   90.00
_cell.angle_beta   90.00
_cell.angle_gamma   90.00
#
_symmetry.space_group_name_H-M   'P 1'
#
loop_
_entity.id
_entity.type
_entity.pdbx_description
1 polymer ?
#
loop_
_entity_poly.entity_id
_entity_poly.type
_entity_poly.pdbx_seq_one_letter_code
_entity_poly.pdbx_strand_id
1 'polypeptide(L)'
;MPGAFPLVGTMAALQEEHFQGADMPTIDPSLRPGKVSKWGEWVKSKPLAVNGVETRWRILGKYDLVSTNEDGTIGLIDCKVSDSQRDTGQFYSPQLEAYAYSLENPAAGKGQTVASMGLLVWKPTHAIGTSVDDYGFGVFQKYIPIERDQENFLKVIGEFITVLEGELPEPGAECATCNYLLARNALN
;
A
#
# COMPACT_ATOMS: atom_id res chain seq x y z
N MET A 1 1.76 -16.79 -10.56
CA MET A 1 0.84 -15.78 -9.97
C MET A 1 -0.28 -15.59 -10.97
N PRO A 2 -1.56 -15.54 -10.57
CA PRO A 2 -2.59 -15.10 -11.48
C PRO A 2 -2.23 -13.68 -11.92
N GLY A 3 -2.25 -13.40 -13.22
CA GLY A 3 -1.96 -12.08 -13.76
C GLY A 3 -2.93 -11.05 -13.17
N ALA A 4 -2.46 -9.84 -12.89
CA ALA A 4 -3.34 -8.74 -12.50
C ALA A 4 -4.40 -8.56 -13.60
N PHE A 5 -5.66 -8.40 -13.21
CA PHE A 5 -6.72 -8.08 -14.15
C PHE A 5 -6.41 -6.69 -14.75
N PRO A 6 -6.22 -6.56 -16.07
CA PRO A 6 -5.80 -5.30 -16.69
C PRO A 6 -6.71 -4.13 -16.34
N LEU A 7 -8.02 -4.36 -16.22
CA LEU A 7 -9.01 -3.35 -15.88
C LEU A 7 -8.79 -2.75 -14.47
N VAL A 8 -8.40 -3.57 -13.50
CA VAL A 8 -8.16 -3.10 -12.12
C VAL A 8 -7.00 -2.11 -12.09
N GLY A 9 -5.92 -2.38 -12.80
CA GLY A 9 -4.78 -1.47 -12.91
C GLY A 9 -5.14 -0.14 -13.57
N THR A 10 -5.94 -0.17 -14.63
CA THR A 10 -6.45 1.03 -15.29
C THR A 10 -7.33 1.86 -14.37
N MET A 11 -8.26 1.22 -13.63
CA MET A 11 -9.12 1.93 -12.69
C MET A 11 -8.35 2.53 -11.51
N ALA A 12 -7.32 1.85 -11.00
CA ALA A 12 -6.46 2.38 -9.97
C ALA A 12 -5.70 3.62 -10.46
N ALA A 13 -5.15 3.59 -11.68
CA ALA A 13 -4.49 4.74 -12.28
C ALA A 13 -5.43 5.94 -12.47
N LEU A 14 -6.66 5.70 -12.93
CA LEU A 14 -7.69 6.74 -13.05
C LEU A 14 -8.08 7.32 -11.67
N GLN A 15 -8.11 6.50 -10.63
CA GLN A 15 -8.36 6.95 -9.26
C GLN A 15 -7.23 7.87 -8.76
N GLU A 16 -5.98 7.48 -8.95
CA GLU A 16 -4.82 8.31 -8.60
C GLU A 16 -4.85 9.65 -9.37
N GLU A 17 -5.11 9.62 -10.68
CA GLU A 17 -5.19 10.81 -11.54
C GLU A 17 -6.31 11.76 -11.10
N HIS A 18 -7.48 11.21 -10.75
CA HIS A 18 -8.65 11.99 -10.34
C HIS A 18 -8.40 12.83 -9.09
N PHE A 19 -7.58 12.33 -8.16
CA PHE A 19 -7.33 13.01 -6.89
C PHE A 19 -6.05 13.86 -6.86
N GLN A 20 -5.36 14.03 -7.98
CA GLN A 20 -4.20 14.91 -8.06
C GLN A 20 -4.57 16.35 -7.70
N GLY A 21 -3.92 16.89 -6.67
CA GLY A 21 -4.16 18.26 -6.20
C GLY A 21 -5.49 18.49 -5.49
N ALA A 22 -6.28 17.45 -5.24
CA ALA A 22 -7.57 17.55 -4.57
C ALA A 22 -7.42 18.03 -3.13
N ASP A 23 -8.39 18.82 -2.66
CA ASP A 23 -8.51 19.17 -1.25
C ASP A 23 -8.96 17.94 -0.45
N MET A 24 -8.25 17.60 0.62
CA MET A 24 -8.49 16.38 1.39
C MET A 24 -9.94 16.22 1.90
N PRO A 25 -10.60 17.29 2.44
CA PRO A 25 -12.01 17.19 2.85
C PRO A 25 -12.99 16.93 1.71
N THR A 26 -12.60 17.13 0.44
CA THR A 26 -13.46 16.76 -0.71
C THR A 26 -13.36 15.28 -1.05
N ILE A 27 -12.28 14.61 -0.64
CA ILE A 27 -12.13 13.17 -0.75
C ILE A 27 -12.99 12.48 0.31
N ASP A 28 -12.82 12.89 1.58
CA ASP A 28 -13.65 12.46 2.69
C ASP A 28 -13.66 13.53 3.79
N PRO A 29 -14.84 13.91 4.36
CA PRO A 29 -14.93 14.95 5.37
C PRO A 29 -14.16 14.66 6.68
N SER A 30 -13.79 13.41 6.94
CA SER A 30 -13.03 13.02 8.13
C SER A 30 -11.53 13.28 7.97
N LEU A 31 -11.06 13.56 6.75
CA LEU A 31 -9.65 13.82 6.48
C LEU A 31 -9.25 15.22 6.96
N ARG A 32 -8.00 15.34 7.42
CA ARG A 32 -7.45 16.63 7.84
C ARG A 32 -7.39 17.62 6.69
N PRO A 33 -7.61 18.93 6.94
CA PRO A 33 -7.41 19.96 5.93
C PRO A 33 -6.00 19.92 5.33
N GLY A 34 -5.94 19.99 4.03
CA GLY A 34 -4.71 19.89 3.25
C GLY A 34 -5.02 19.53 1.80
N LYS A 35 -3.98 19.26 1.03
CA LYS A 35 -4.09 18.90 -0.40
C LYS A 35 -3.25 17.69 -0.75
N VAL A 36 -3.73 16.88 -1.69
CA VAL A 36 -2.92 15.86 -2.34
C VAL A 36 -1.78 16.56 -3.08
N SER A 37 -0.55 16.34 -2.63
CA SER A 37 0.64 17.05 -3.13
C SER A 37 1.60 16.16 -3.91
N LYS A 38 1.51 14.83 -3.74
CA LYS A 38 2.33 13.83 -4.43
C LYS A 38 1.51 12.59 -4.73
N TRP A 39 1.83 11.92 -5.83
CA TRP A 39 1.14 10.71 -6.27
C TRP A 39 2.05 9.81 -7.09
N GLY A 40 1.88 8.51 -6.97
CA GLY A 40 2.57 7.52 -7.79
C GLY A 40 4.10 7.58 -7.72
N GLU A 41 4.68 8.02 -6.59
CA GLU A 41 6.13 8.14 -6.46
C GLU A 41 6.74 6.96 -5.70
N TRP A 42 7.97 6.64 -6.05
CA TRP A 42 8.76 5.65 -5.33
C TRP A 42 9.32 6.22 -4.04
N VAL A 43 9.23 5.44 -2.97
CA VAL A 43 9.84 5.73 -1.67
C VAL A 43 10.77 4.59 -1.27
N LYS A 44 11.92 4.97 -0.69
CA LYS A 44 12.91 4.01 -0.17
C LYS A 44 13.32 4.44 1.23
N SER A 45 13.30 3.50 2.16
CA SER A 45 13.72 3.75 3.53
C SER A 45 15.24 3.80 3.68
N LYS A 46 15.74 4.40 4.76
CA LYS A 46 17.07 4.09 5.29
C LYS A 46 17.15 2.60 5.66
N PRO A 47 18.36 2.04 5.92
CA PRO A 47 18.48 0.67 6.40
C PRO A 47 17.59 0.41 7.62
N LEU A 48 16.99 -0.77 7.65
CA LEU A 48 16.19 -1.23 8.79
C LEU A 48 17.12 -1.72 9.90
N ALA A 49 16.72 -1.51 11.15
CA ALA A 49 17.42 -2.06 12.30
C ALA A 49 16.61 -3.21 12.92
N VAL A 50 17.28 -4.31 13.26
CA VAL A 50 16.73 -5.45 14.00
C VAL A 50 17.46 -5.56 15.33
N ASN A 51 16.74 -5.55 16.43
CA ASN A 51 17.32 -5.55 17.78
C ASN A 51 18.39 -4.47 18.00
N GLY A 52 18.17 -3.28 17.41
CA GLY A 52 19.10 -2.15 17.50
C GLY A 52 20.33 -2.23 16.58
N VAL A 53 20.46 -3.28 15.80
CA VAL A 53 21.56 -3.46 14.83
C VAL A 53 21.07 -3.12 13.42
N GLU A 54 21.75 -2.17 12.77
CA GLU A 54 21.45 -1.80 11.39
C GLU A 54 21.74 -2.98 10.43
N THR A 55 20.81 -3.24 9.53
CA THR A 55 20.90 -4.29 8.52
C THR A 55 21.14 -3.69 7.12
N ARG A 56 21.38 -4.52 6.13
CA ARG A 56 21.41 -4.09 4.71
C ARG A 56 20.03 -3.89 4.10
N TRP A 57 18.97 -4.33 4.77
CA TRP A 57 17.62 -4.36 4.25
C TRP A 57 16.95 -2.99 4.31
N ARG A 58 16.16 -2.71 3.28
CA ARG A 58 15.44 -1.45 3.11
C ARG A 58 14.04 -1.74 2.58
N ILE A 59 13.09 -0.91 2.94
CA ILE A 59 11.79 -0.90 2.29
C ILE A 59 11.91 -0.12 0.98
N LEU A 60 11.32 -0.65 -0.08
CA LEU A 60 11.15 0.01 -1.36
C LEU A 60 9.71 -0.20 -1.81
N GLY A 61 9.01 0.86 -2.13
CA GLY A 61 7.64 0.79 -2.60
C GLY A 61 7.23 2.03 -3.37
N LYS A 62 6.06 1.97 -3.98
CA LYS A 62 5.42 3.07 -4.70
C LYS A 62 4.09 3.34 -4.02
N TYR A 63 3.93 4.52 -3.42
CA TYR A 63 2.66 4.94 -2.83
C TYR A 63 1.74 5.55 -3.88
N ASP A 64 0.44 5.55 -3.60
CA ASP A 64 -0.55 6.10 -4.51
C ASP A 64 -0.70 7.62 -4.30
N LEU A 65 -1.17 8.07 -3.13
CA LEU A 65 -1.38 9.49 -2.85
C LEU A 65 -0.76 9.89 -1.50
N VAL A 66 -0.12 11.06 -1.49
CA VAL A 66 0.35 11.71 -0.27
C VAL A 66 -0.18 13.14 -0.23
N SER A 67 -0.82 13.52 0.86
CA SER A 67 -1.25 14.89 1.11
C SER A 67 -0.22 15.66 1.94
N THR A 68 -0.19 16.98 1.76
CA THR A 68 0.41 17.90 2.72
C THR A 68 -0.72 18.58 3.49
N ASN A 69 -0.73 18.41 4.80
CA ASN A 69 -1.70 19.02 5.70
C ASN A 69 -1.28 20.45 6.07
N GLU A 70 -2.23 21.28 6.53
CA GLU A 70 -1.97 22.65 6.92
C GLU A 70 -0.97 22.79 8.09
N ASP A 71 -0.88 21.78 8.95
CA ASP A 71 0.07 21.71 10.06
C ASP A 71 1.50 21.24 9.64
N GLY A 72 1.72 21.03 8.35
CA GLY A 72 2.98 20.55 7.79
C GLY A 72 3.23 19.04 7.92
N THR A 73 2.31 18.31 8.51
CA THR A 73 2.33 16.84 8.48
C THR A 73 1.82 16.32 7.14
N ILE A 74 1.93 15.01 6.91
CA ILE A 74 1.40 14.38 5.70
C ILE A 74 0.34 13.34 6.02
N GLY A 75 -0.59 13.13 5.07
CA GLY A 75 -1.50 12.01 5.05
C GLY A 75 -1.13 11.05 3.93
N LEU A 76 -1.31 9.75 4.14
CA LEU A 76 -1.04 8.69 3.17
C LEU A 76 -2.33 7.98 2.82
N ILE A 77 -2.66 7.91 1.53
CA ILE A 77 -3.83 7.21 1.02
C ILE A 77 -3.38 6.19 -0.02
N ASP A 78 -3.84 4.95 0.15
CA ASP A 78 -3.66 3.88 -0.80
C ASP A 78 -4.99 3.62 -1.52
N CYS A 79 -4.96 3.69 -2.84
CA CYS A 79 -6.12 3.58 -3.72
C CYS A 79 -6.45 2.12 -4.00
N LYS A 80 -7.69 1.73 -3.79
CA LYS A 80 -8.15 0.37 -4.04
C LYS A 80 -9.41 0.34 -4.88
N VAL A 81 -9.46 -0.57 -5.83
CA VAL A 81 -10.68 -0.91 -6.57
C VAL A 81 -11.12 -2.29 -6.09
N SER A 82 -12.30 -2.39 -5.52
CA SER A 82 -12.80 -3.64 -4.94
C SER A 82 -14.31 -3.74 -5.04
N ASP A 83 -14.81 -4.93 -5.26
CA ASP A 83 -16.24 -5.27 -5.14
C ASP A 83 -16.61 -5.76 -3.74
N SER A 84 -15.61 -6.03 -2.90
CA SER A 84 -15.79 -6.55 -1.56
C SER A 84 -16.46 -5.53 -0.64
N GLN A 85 -17.39 -6.01 0.17
CA GLN A 85 -17.97 -5.24 1.28
C GLN A 85 -17.22 -5.47 2.60
N ARG A 86 -16.22 -6.37 2.61
CA ARG A 86 -15.45 -6.68 3.81
C ARG A 86 -14.57 -5.49 4.17
N ASP A 87 -14.45 -5.23 5.45
CA ASP A 87 -13.42 -4.35 5.96
C ASP A 87 -12.06 -5.05 5.79
N THR A 88 -11.31 -4.59 4.79
CA THR A 88 -9.98 -5.13 4.48
C THR A 88 -8.86 -4.26 5.05
N GLY A 89 -9.20 -3.27 5.90
CA GLY A 89 -8.24 -2.31 6.43
C GLY A 89 -7.04 -2.96 7.09
N GLN A 90 -7.26 -3.94 7.95
CA GLN A 90 -6.18 -4.66 8.62
C GLN A 90 -5.27 -5.44 7.67
N PHE A 91 -5.80 -5.91 6.55
CA PHE A 91 -4.99 -6.63 5.55
C PHE A 91 -3.97 -5.72 4.86
N TYR A 92 -4.30 -4.45 4.67
CA TYR A 92 -3.44 -3.45 4.01
C TYR A 92 -2.60 -2.63 4.99
N SER A 93 -2.83 -2.75 6.30
CA SER A 93 -2.06 -2.03 7.31
C SER A 93 -0.54 -2.21 7.17
N PRO A 94 0.02 -3.42 6.93
CA PRO A 94 1.47 -3.58 6.75
C PRO A 94 2.02 -2.83 5.53
N GLN A 95 1.26 -2.72 4.44
CA GLN A 95 1.65 -1.97 3.25
C GLN A 95 1.72 -0.47 3.55
N LEU A 96 0.70 0.06 4.21
CA LEU A 96 0.64 1.47 4.59
C LEU A 96 1.72 1.83 5.61
N GLU A 97 1.98 0.97 6.61
CA GLU A 97 3.07 1.16 7.56
C GLU A 97 4.45 1.15 6.88
N ALA A 98 4.63 0.30 5.86
CA ALA A 98 5.87 0.28 5.08
C ALA A 98 6.11 1.62 4.37
N TYR A 99 5.08 2.19 3.76
CA TYR A 99 5.16 3.52 3.12
C TYR A 99 5.35 4.62 4.15
N ALA A 100 4.58 4.61 5.25
CA ALA A 100 4.69 5.59 6.31
C ALA A 100 6.10 5.59 6.93
N TYR A 101 6.63 4.42 7.29
CA TYR A 101 8.00 4.28 7.77
C TYR A 101 9.02 4.85 6.79
N SER A 102 8.85 4.56 5.50
CA SER A 102 9.78 5.03 4.46
C SER A 102 9.73 6.54 4.26
N LEU A 103 8.55 7.16 4.37
CA LEU A 103 8.37 8.62 4.31
C LEU A 103 8.93 9.32 5.56
N GLU A 104 8.82 8.70 6.73
CA GLU A 104 9.39 9.20 7.98
C GLU A 104 10.90 8.98 8.08
N ASN A 105 11.41 7.92 7.44
CA ASN A 105 12.81 7.51 7.48
C ASN A 105 13.38 7.29 6.08
N PRO A 106 13.38 8.30 5.19
CA PRO A 106 13.78 8.13 3.81
C PRO A 106 15.29 7.87 3.68
N ALA A 107 15.68 7.16 2.63
CA ALA A 107 17.09 6.91 2.30
C ALA A 107 17.87 8.19 1.97
N ALA A 108 17.17 9.23 1.53
CA ALA A 108 17.73 10.56 1.23
C ALA A 108 16.70 11.65 1.54
N GLY A 109 17.18 12.82 1.89
CA GLY A 109 16.33 13.96 2.26
C GLY A 109 15.86 13.93 3.71
N LYS A 110 14.85 14.75 4.00
CA LYS A 110 14.29 14.90 5.36
C LYS A 110 13.01 14.07 5.47
N GLY A 111 12.89 13.34 6.58
CA GLY A 111 11.66 12.62 6.93
C GLY A 111 10.49 13.57 7.16
N GLN A 112 9.29 13.08 6.83
CA GLN A 112 8.04 13.81 7.01
C GLN A 112 7.17 13.04 7.99
N THR A 113 6.51 13.73 8.93
CA THR A 113 5.61 13.07 9.90
C THR A 113 4.32 12.65 9.24
N VAL A 114 4.03 11.35 9.24
CA VAL A 114 2.77 10.80 8.75
C VAL A 114 1.72 10.86 9.86
N ALA A 115 0.76 11.78 9.74
CA ALA A 115 -0.27 12.02 10.74
C ALA A 115 -1.53 11.16 10.55
N SER A 116 -1.74 10.63 9.35
CA SER A 116 -2.88 9.76 9.03
C SER A 116 -2.55 8.85 7.86
N MET A 117 -3.17 7.69 7.83
CA MET A 117 -3.14 6.80 6.68
C MET A 117 -4.46 6.07 6.52
N GLY A 118 -4.78 5.65 5.32
CA GLY A 118 -6.02 4.93 5.03
C GLY A 118 -6.12 4.45 3.60
N LEU A 119 -7.21 3.73 3.35
CA LEU A 119 -7.57 3.24 2.03
C LEU A 119 -8.67 4.11 1.44
N LEU A 120 -8.57 4.42 0.16
CA LEU A 120 -9.63 5.01 -0.62
C LEU A 120 -10.17 3.97 -1.59
N VAL A 121 -11.32 3.41 -1.26
CA VAL A 121 -11.90 2.29 -2.00
C VAL A 121 -12.93 2.80 -2.98
N TRP A 122 -12.74 2.48 -4.26
CA TRP A 122 -13.76 2.61 -5.30
C TRP A 122 -14.41 1.25 -5.57
N LYS A 123 -15.75 1.25 -5.50
CA LYS A 123 -16.58 0.12 -5.89
C LYS A 123 -17.42 0.50 -7.09
N PRO A 124 -17.21 -0.07 -8.28
CA PRO A 124 -18.13 0.10 -9.41
C PRO A 124 -19.53 -0.39 -9.04
N THR A 125 -20.55 0.40 -9.33
CA THR A 125 -21.94 0.11 -8.91
C THR A 125 -22.89 -0.07 -10.08
N HIS A 126 -22.79 0.76 -11.12
CA HIS A 126 -23.68 0.73 -12.27
C HIS A 126 -23.02 1.38 -13.48
N ALA A 127 -23.49 1.00 -14.66
CA ALA A 127 -23.10 1.70 -15.89
C ALA A 127 -23.83 3.04 -15.99
N ILE A 128 -23.13 4.06 -16.47
CA ILE A 128 -23.66 5.38 -16.78
C ILE A 128 -23.41 5.71 -18.25
N GLY A 129 -24.18 6.68 -18.79
CA GLY A 129 -24.09 7.09 -20.18
C GLY A 129 -25.31 6.68 -21.00
N THR A 130 -25.62 7.49 -22.01
CA THR A 130 -26.79 7.31 -22.88
C THR A 130 -26.45 7.31 -24.36
N SER A 131 -25.19 7.57 -24.72
CA SER A 131 -24.72 7.62 -26.11
C SER A 131 -23.48 6.77 -26.30
N VAL A 132 -23.15 6.47 -27.55
CA VAL A 132 -22.05 5.57 -27.95
C VAL A 132 -20.68 6.05 -27.41
N ASP A 133 -20.52 7.35 -27.20
CA ASP A 133 -19.26 7.99 -26.80
C ASP A 133 -19.24 8.40 -25.31
N ASP A 134 -20.27 8.05 -24.53
CA ASP A 134 -20.47 8.54 -23.16
C ASP A 134 -20.80 7.41 -22.17
N TYR A 135 -20.11 6.28 -22.30
CA TYR A 135 -20.27 5.19 -21.33
C TYR A 135 -19.19 5.27 -20.25
N GLY A 136 -19.61 5.05 -19.02
CA GLY A 136 -18.73 5.00 -17.84
C GLY A 136 -19.32 4.11 -16.74
N PHE A 137 -18.70 4.16 -15.59
CA PHE A 137 -19.18 3.48 -14.39
C PHE A 137 -19.36 4.47 -13.26
N GLY A 138 -20.54 4.42 -12.64
CA GLY A 138 -20.74 5.04 -11.33
C GLY A 138 -19.97 4.26 -10.27
N VAL A 139 -19.27 4.95 -9.39
CA VAL A 139 -18.54 4.34 -8.29
C VAL A 139 -19.11 4.77 -6.95
N PHE A 140 -19.19 3.84 -6.01
CA PHE A 140 -19.32 4.15 -4.60
C PHE A 140 -17.90 4.30 -4.02
N GLN A 141 -17.64 5.44 -3.40
CA GLN A 141 -16.38 5.75 -2.75
C GLN A 141 -16.48 5.60 -1.24
N LYS A 142 -15.48 5.00 -0.63
CA LYS A 142 -15.36 4.89 0.83
C LYS A 142 -13.91 5.13 1.25
N TYR A 143 -13.69 6.02 2.19
CA TYR A 143 -12.43 6.12 2.92
C TYR A 143 -12.48 5.20 4.15
N ILE A 144 -11.39 4.46 4.38
CA ILE A 144 -11.21 3.56 5.52
C ILE A 144 -9.94 4.01 6.24
N PRO A 145 -10.04 4.67 7.40
CA PRO A 145 -8.88 5.04 8.17
C PRO A 145 -8.18 3.79 8.70
N ILE A 146 -6.84 3.80 8.68
CA ILE A 146 -5.99 2.74 9.22
C ILE A 146 -5.19 3.33 10.37
N GLU A 147 -5.32 2.73 11.53
CA GLU A 147 -4.52 3.11 12.69
C GLU A 147 -3.07 2.69 12.52
N ARG A 148 -2.16 3.54 13.00
CA ARG A 148 -0.73 3.28 12.98
C ARG A 148 -0.38 2.22 14.02
N ASP A 149 0.41 1.24 13.61
CA ASP A 149 1.01 0.22 14.48
C ASP A 149 2.45 -0.08 14.03
N GLN A 150 3.26 0.96 14.08
CA GLN A 150 4.66 0.91 13.63
C GLN A 150 5.48 -0.08 14.45
N GLU A 151 5.19 -0.24 15.74
CA GLU A 151 5.91 -1.16 16.62
C GLU A 151 5.73 -2.62 16.16
N ASN A 152 4.49 -3.04 15.96
CA ASN A 152 4.18 -4.37 15.47
C ASN A 152 4.70 -4.57 14.04
N PHE A 153 4.57 -3.56 13.17
CA PHE A 153 5.12 -3.60 11.82
C PHE A 153 6.64 -3.87 11.85
N LEU A 154 7.41 -3.13 12.63
CA LEU A 154 8.86 -3.31 12.72
C LEU A 154 9.24 -4.66 13.33
N LYS A 155 8.47 -5.16 14.29
CA LYS A 155 8.64 -6.51 14.84
C LYS A 155 8.50 -7.57 13.75
N VAL A 156 7.41 -7.54 12.98
CA VAL A 156 7.14 -8.51 11.90
C VAL A 156 8.20 -8.43 10.80
N ILE A 157 8.61 -7.21 10.41
CA ILE A 157 9.70 -7.03 9.44
C ILE A 157 11.02 -7.59 9.99
N GLY A 158 11.30 -7.42 11.28
CA GLY A 158 12.46 -8.00 11.95
C GLY A 158 12.46 -9.53 11.89
N GLU A 159 11.32 -10.17 12.09
CA GLU A 159 11.15 -11.61 11.92
C GLU A 159 11.44 -12.06 10.48
N PHE A 160 10.92 -11.34 9.47
CA PHE A 160 11.23 -11.63 8.07
C PHE A 160 12.72 -11.48 7.75
N ILE A 161 13.38 -10.42 8.24
CA ILE A 161 14.82 -10.22 8.04
C ILE A 161 15.60 -11.36 8.69
N THR A 162 15.21 -11.82 9.88
CA THR A 162 15.84 -12.94 10.57
C THR A 162 15.78 -14.22 9.73
N VAL A 163 14.63 -14.49 9.10
CA VAL A 163 14.48 -15.63 8.17
C VAL A 163 15.36 -15.46 6.93
N LEU A 164 15.41 -14.25 6.35
CA LEU A 164 16.17 -13.95 5.14
C LEU A 164 17.71 -14.00 5.35
N GLU A 165 18.18 -13.73 6.55
CA GLU A 165 19.60 -13.79 6.93
C GLU A 165 19.99 -15.16 7.52
N GLY A 166 19.02 -15.98 7.89
CA GLY A 166 19.21 -17.29 8.46
C GLY A 166 19.44 -18.39 7.42
N GLU A 167 19.51 -19.62 7.89
CA GLU A 167 19.51 -20.80 7.04
C GLU A 167 18.17 -20.95 6.31
N LEU A 168 18.19 -21.62 5.15
CA LEU A 168 16.97 -21.90 4.40
C LEU A 168 16.00 -22.71 5.28
N PRO A 169 14.78 -22.21 5.51
CA PRO A 169 13.80 -22.95 6.31
C PRO A 169 13.43 -24.30 5.68
N GLU A 170 13.14 -25.28 6.53
CA GLU A 170 12.61 -26.58 6.06
C GLU A 170 11.28 -26.36 5.29
N PRO A 171 11.08 -27.16 4.22
CA PRO A 171 9.85 -27.09 3.44
C PRO A 171 8.63 -27.37 4.31
N GLY A 172 7.61 -26.52 4.24
CA GLY A 172 6.34 -26.82 4.87
C GLY A 172 5.72 -28.10 4.27
N ALA A 173 5.20 -29.00 5.09
CA ALA A 173 4.66 -30.29 4.66
C ALA A 173 3.60 -30.18 3.56
N GLU A 174 2.79 -29.14 3.57
CA GLU A 174 1.72 -28.87 2.59
C GLU A 174 2.10 -27.83 1.52
N CYS A 175 3.36 -27.40 1.47
CA CYS A 175 3.80 -26.40 0.50
C CYS A 175 3.88 -27.01 -0.91
N ALA A 176 2.90 -26.70 -1.77
CA ALA A 176 2.84 -27.22 -3.13
C ALA A 176 4.09 -26.86 -3.95
N THR A 177 4.66 -25.67 -3.78
CA THR A 177 5.87 -25.23 -4.48
C THR A 177 7.10 -26.03 -4.03
N CYS A 178 7.28 -26.23 -2.73
CA CYS A 178 8.40 -27.00 -2.20
C CYS A 178 8.30 -28.46 -2.61
N ASN A 179 7.11 -29.06 -2.52
CA ASN A 179 6.87 -30.44 -2.93
C ASN A 179 7.13 -30.64 -4.43
N TYR A 180 6.71 -29.67 -5.27
CA TYR A 180 7.04 -29.70 -6.70
C TYR A 180 8.55 -29.63 -6.96
N LEU A 181 9.28 -28.76 -6.28
CA LEU A 181 10.72 -28.62 -6.43
C LEU A 181 11.47 -29.88 -5.98
N LEU A 182 11.06 -30.48 -4.85
CA LEU A 182 11.61 -31.75 -4.36
C LEU A 182 11.37 -32.88 -5.38
N ALA A 183 10.14 -33.03 -5.88
CA ALA A 183 9.81 -34.03 -6.88
C ALA A 183 10.60 -33.83 -8.19
N ARG A 184 10.74 -32.59 -8.67
CA ARG A 184 11.53 -32.28 -9.85
C ARG A 184 13.01 -32.61 -9.68
N ASN A 185 13.60 -32.29 -8.53
CA ASN A 185 15.02 -32.55 -8.26
C ASN A 185 15.31 -34.05 -8.08
N ALA A 186 14.32 -34.87 -7.71
CA ALA A 186 14.47 -36.33 -7.64
C ALA A 186 14.47 -37.03 -9.02
N LEU A 187 14.16 -36.29 -10.09
CA LEU A 187 14.17 -36.81 -11.48
C LEU A 187 15.51 -36.54 -12.20
N ASN A 188 16.42 -35.79 -11.60
CA ASN A 188 17.78 -35.50 -12.08
C ASN A 188 18.82 -36.26 -11.29
#